data_5fa0bc3ba45e4d6b584b51693e98c7c5
#
_entry.id   5fa0bc3ba45e4d6b584b51693e98c7c5
#
_cell.length_a   1.000
_cell.length_b   1.000
_cell.length_c   1.000
_cell.angle_alpha   90.00
_cell.angle_beta   90.00
_cell.angle_gamma   90.00
#
_symmetry.space_group_name_H-M   'P 1'
#
loop_
_entity.id
_entity.type
_entity.pdbx_description
1 polymer ?
#
loop_
_entity_poly.entity_id
_entity_poly.type
_entity_poly.pdbx_seq_one_letter_code
_entity_poly.pdbx_strand_id
1 'polypeptide(L)'
;MELDTLYKIYRPFLFSIAYRMLGSVTDAEDIVHDLFLQLKLDTDQIKDMKAYLAKMTTNRCLNFLKSARKRREVYTGPWLPEPRVNETDQPLDKVVTDETVAYAFLVLLEQLSPVERAVFVLREAFTYSYEDIAEMLEKNEVNCRKIYSRAKLKLQNDRPVHPEDTKHVDLLAKKFIKASATGNFEEFLDLLTEDVVLVTDGGGKVLSALNPIVTKQRVFSFLKGVSAKGGFIGELFPVMVNGQEGIMQMKEGKPIKVICFELDPKQKNIRKIFIVSNPDKLNHIPVID
;
A
#
# COMPACT_ATOMS: atom_id res chain seq x y z
N MET A 1 -7.45 32.41 5.50
CA MET A 1 -6.13 31.70 5.29
C MET A 1 -5.98 31.48 3.80
N GLU A 2 -4.80 31.77 3.23
CA GLU A 2 -4.58 31.59 1.77
C GLU A 2 -4.61 30.09 1.38
N LEU A 3 -5.11 29.80 0.19
CA LEU A 3 -5.29 28.44 -0.34
C LEU A 3 -3.96 27.65 -0.34
N ASP A 4 -2.87 28.31 -0.70
CA ASP A 4 -1.51 27.75 -0.70
C ASP A 4 -1.04 27.27 0.68
N THR A 5 -1.38 28.04 1.69
CA THR A 5 -1.05 27.69 3.09
C THR A 5 -1.84 26.47 3.55
N LEU A 6 -3.14 26.43 3.23
CA LEU A 6 -3.98 25.26 3.50
C LEU A 6 -3.47 24.00 2.81
N TYR A 7 -3.10 24.15 1.53
CA TYR A 7 -2.54 23.04 0.75
C TYR A 7 -1.29 22.46 1.42
N LYS A 8 -0.31 23.31 1.75
CA LYS A 8 0.94 22.87 2.40
C LYS A 8 0.71 22.17 3.74
N ILE A 9 -0.22 22.66 4.54
CA ILE A 9 -0.52 22.11 5.88
C ILE A 9 -1.27 20.79 5.78
N TYR A 10 -2.30 20.71 4.92
CA TYR A 10 -3.22 19.56 4.94
C TYR A 10 -2.95 18.52 3.88
N ARG A 11 -2.17 18.81 2.82
CA ARG A 11 -1.86 17.84 1.75
C ARG A 11 -1.33 16.51 2.29
N PRO A 12 -0.33 16.46 3.19
CA PRO A 12 0.19 15.17 3.67
C PRO A 12 -0.89 14.33 4.37
N PHE A 13 -1.67 14.96 5.23
CA PHE A 13 -2.77 14.33 5.96
C PHE A 13 -3.87 13.80 5.02
N LEU A 14 -4.32 14.60 4.05
CA LEU A 14 -5.36 14.21 3.11
C LEU A 14 -4.88 13.14 2.13
N PHE A 15 -3.62 13.24 1.68
CA PHE A 15 -2.96 12.19 0.90
C PHE A 15 -2.94 10.86 1.66
N SER A 16 -2.61 10.89 2.95
CA SER A 16 -2.59 9.69 3.80
C SER A 16 -3.97 9.02 3.89
N ILE A 17 -5.07 9.81 4.00
CA ILE A 17 -6.44 9.29 3.92
C ILE A 17 -6.70 8.67 2.55
N ALA A 18 -6.44 9.41 1.47
CA ALA A 18 -6.75 8.99 0.11
C ALA A 18 -5.95 7.72 -0.28
N TYR A 19 -4.68 7.67 0.04
CA TYR A 19 -3.83 6.52 -0.27
C TYR A 19 -4.26 5.24 0.47
N ARG A 20 -4.62 5.34 1.76
CA ARG A 20 -5.19 4.20 2.50
C ARG A 20 -6.55 3.76 1.95
N MET A 21 -7.32 4.70 1.42
CA MET A 21 -8.61 4.40 0.80
C MET A 21 -8.49 3.75 -0.57
N LEU A 22 -7.56 4.23 -1.41
CA LEU A 22 -7.49 3.89 -2.83
C LEU A 22 -6.45 2.83 -3.15
N GLY A 23 -5.35 2.77 -2.37
CA GLY A 23 -4.20 1.93 -2.65
C GLY A 23 -3.43 2.37 -3.92
N SER A 24 -3.64 3.59 -4.39
CA SER A 24 -2.96 4.17 -5.54
C SER A 24 -2.38 5.53 -5.13
N VAL A 25 -1.09 5.73 -5.38
CA VAL A 25 -0.38 6.98 -5.13
C VAL A 25 -0.91 8.06 -6.08
N THR A 26 -0.98 7.72 -7.35
CA THR A 26 -1.43 8.62 -8.42
C THR A 26 -2.87 9.09 -8.18
N ASP A 27 -3.81 8.16 -7.97
CA ASP A 27 -5.23 8.52 -7.72
C ASP A 27 -5.38 9.32 -6.41
N ALA A 28 -4.55 9.06 -5.39
CA ALA A 28 -4.58 9.80 -4.13
C ALA A 28 -4.11 11.24 -4.31
N GLU A 29 -3.05 11.45 -5.08
CA GLU A 29 -2.56 12.79 -5.42
C GLU A 29 -3.59 13.57 -6.24
N ASP A 30 -4.19 12.95 -7.24
CA ASP A 30 -5.24 13.55 -8.07
C ASP A 30 -6.44 13.99 -7.23
N ILE A 31 -6.93 13.12 -6.34
CA ILE A 31 -8.08 13.47 -5.47
C ILE A 31 -7.76 14.66 -4.56
N VAL A 32 -6.55 14.70 -3.98
CA VAL A 32 -6.15 15.80 -3.11
C VAL A 32 -5.97 17.08 -3.91
N HIS A 33 -5.35 17.02 -5.08
CA HIS A 33 -5.18 18.17 -5.96
C HIS A 33 -6.52 18.75 -6.42
N ASP A 34 -7.41 17.91 -6.92
CA ASP A 34 -8.76 18.31 -7.36
C ASP A 34 -9.61 18.87 -6.21
N LEU A 35 -9.40 18.38 -4.99
CA LEU A 35 -10.08 18.93 -3.81
C LEU A 35 -9.72 20.40 -3.63
N PHE A 36 -8.44 20.74 -3.68
CA PHE A 36 -7.98 22.11 -3.48
C PHE A 36 -8.34 23.03 -4.67
N LEU A 37 -8.31 22.54 -5.91
CA LEU A 37 -8.77 23.31 -7.07
C LEU A 37 -10.25 23.69 -7.01
N GLN A 38 -11.08 22.85 -6.40
CA GLN A 38 -12.51 23.06 -6.29
C GLN A 38 -12.95 23.67 -4.95
N LEU A 39 -12.01 23.89 -4.04
CA LEU A 39 -12.28 24.45 -2.73
C LEU A 39 -12.68 25.91 -2.87
N LYS A 40 -13.97 26.20 -2.77
CA LYS A 40 -14.50 27.58 -2.69
C LYS A 40 -14.45 27.98 -1.22
N LEU A 41 -13.48 28.85 -0.89
CA LEU A 41 -13.25 29.27 0.47
C LEU A 41 -14.26 30.33 0.92
N ASP A 42 -15.32 29.90 1.57
CA ASP A 42 -15.98 30.72 2.60
C ASP A 42 -15.52 30.15 3.96
N THR A 43 -14.22 30.39 4.26
CA THR A 43 -13.52 29.78 5.38
C THR A 43 -14.05 30.23 6.75
N ASP A 44 -14.76 31.36 6.79
CA ASP A 44 -15.19 31.98 8.05
C ASP A 44 -16.31 31.19 8.74
N GLN A 45 -16.95 30.27 8.04
CA GLN A 45 -18.02 29.42 8.57
C GLN A 45 -17.55 28.01 8.98
N ILE A 46 -16.30 27.60 8.65
CA ILE A 46 -15.81 26.26 8.93
C ILE A 46 -15.13 26.23 10.31
N LYS A 47 -15.78 25.57 11.28
CA LYS A 47 -15.27 25.45 12.65
C LYS A 47 -14.04 24.56 12.78
N ASP A 48 -14.02 23.44 12.04
CA ASP A 48 -12.91 22.47 11.99
C ASP A 48 -12.53 22.18 10.54
N MET A 49 -11.49 22.88 10.08
CA MET A 49 -10.97 22.73 8.72
C MET A 49 -10.44 21.32 8.46
N LYS A 50 -9.78 20.70 9.45
CA LYS A 50 -9.22 19.34 9.30
C LYS A 50 -10.31 18.31 9.09
N ALA A 51 -11.36 18.33 9.91
CA ALA A 51 -12.52 17.43 9.79
C ALA A 51 -13.27 17.66 8.48
N TYR A 52 -13.46 18.91 8.08
CA TYR A 52 -14.12 19.28 6.83
C TYR A 52 -13.37 18.72 5.61
N LEU A 53 -12.06 18.94 5.52
CA LEU A 53 -11.23 18.45 4.42
C LEU A 53 -11.15 16.91 4.42
N ALA A 54 -11.07 16.26 5.59
CA ALA A 54 -11.13 14.81 5.71
C ALA A 54 -12.45 14.23 5.17
N LYS A 55 -13.59 14.86 5.51
CA LYS A 55 -14.92 14.51 4.99
C LYS A 55 -14.95 14.59 3.46
N MET A 56 -14.48 15.72 2.91
CA MET A 56 -14.45 15.91 1.46
C MET A 56 -13.57 14.86 0.75
N THR A 57 -12.36 14.61 1.27
CA THR A 57 -11.42 13.62 0.73
C THR A 57 -12.03 12.22 0.76
N THR A 58 -12.57 11.82 1.91
CA THR A 58 -13.19 10.49 2.09
C THR A 58 -14.35 10.27 1.12
N ASN A 59 -15.24 11.26 0.97
CA ASN A 59 -16.38 11.16 0.07
C ASN A 59 -15.94 11.10 -1.41
N ARG A 60 -14.90 11.83 -1.81
CA ARG A 60 -14.32 11.73 -3.16
C ARG A 60 -13.73 10.33 -3.39
N CYS A 61 -12.98 9.78 -2.42
CA CYS A 61 -12.47 8.41 -2.49
C CYS A 61 -13.59 7.38 -2.63
N LEU A 62 -14.68 7.51 -1.86
CA LEU A 62 -15.82 6.62 -1.96
C LEU A 62 -16.49 6.67 -3.34
N ASN A 63 -16.65 7.86 -3.91
CA ASN A 63 -17.20 8.02 -5.25
C ASN A 63 -16.28 7.45 -6.33
N PHE A 64 -14.98 7.67 -6.20
CA PHE A 64 -13.97 7.07 -7.08
C PHE A 64 -14.02 5.54 -7.02
N LEU A 65 -14.05 4.94 -5.83
CA LEU A 65 -14.11 3.48 -5.66
C LEU A 65 -15.37 2.84 -6.23
N LYS A 66 -16.51 3.54 -6.21
CA LYS A 66 -17.74 3.07 -6.89
C LYS A 66 -17.53 2.93 -8.41
N SER A 67 -16.82 3.87 -9.03
CA SER A 67 -16.51 3.82 -10.46
C SER A 67 -15.36 2.85 -10.78
N ALA A 68 -14.34 2.79 -9.92
CA ALA A 68 -13.17 1.93 -10.07
C ALA A 68 -13.51 0.44 -9.91
N ARG A 69 -14.57 0.08 -9.18
CA ARG A 69 -15.01 -1.30 -9.03
C ARG A 69 -15.22 -1.99 -10.38
N LYS A 70 -15.88 -1.33 -11.33
CA LYS A 70 -16.08 -1.86 -12.69
C LYS A 70 -14.76 -2.09 -13.44
N ARG A 71 -13.76 -1.24 -13.23
CA ARG A 71 -12.42 -1.40 -13.84
C ARG A 71 -11.65 -2.57 -13.22
N ARG A 72 -11.80 -2.80 -11.91
CA ARG A 72 -11.16 -3.93 -11.21
C ARG A 72 -11.80 -5.28 -11.53
N GLU A 73 -13.07 -5.33 -11.94
CA GLU A 73 -13.75 -6.55 -12.39
C GLU A 73 -13.16 -7.13 -13.70
N VAL A 74 -12.54 -6.28 -14.53
CA VAL A 74 -11.83 -6.69 -15.76
C VAL A 74 -10.31 -6.73 -15.59
N TYR A 75 -9.78 -6.54 -14.39
CA TYR A 75 -8.35 -6.53 -14.13
C TYR A 75 -7.77 -7.95 -14.18
N THR A 76 -6.66 -8.11 -14.89
CA THR A 76 -6.04 -9.42 -15.09
C THR A 76 -5.13 -9.78 -13.92
N GLY A 77 -5.50 -10.82 -13.19
CA GLY A 77 -4.76 -11.32 -12.03
C GLY A 77 -5.04 -10.54 -10.74
N PRO A 78 -4.27 -10.79 -9.67
CA PRO A 78 -4.40 -10.09 -8.41
C PRO A 78 -4.09 -8.60 -8.56
N TRP A 79 -4.92 -7.75 -7.97
CA TRP A 79 -4.64 -6.33 -7.88
C TRP A 79 -3.91 -6.04 -6.57
N LEU A 80 -2.72 -5.44 -6.65
CA LEU A 80 -1.94 -4.99 -5.52
C LEU A 80 -1.90 -3.45 -5.48
N PRO A 81 -1.84 -2.81 -4.30
CA PRO A 81 -1.64 -1.37 -4.18
C PRO A 81 -0.36 -0.89 -4.88
N GLU A 82 -0.32 0.37 -5.28
CA GLU A 82 0.90 1.01 -5.74
C GLU A 82 1.89 1.15 -4.58
N PRO A 83 3.13 0.66 -4.70
CA PRO A 83 4.12 0.80 -3.65
C PRO A 83 4.64 2.24 -3.58
N ARG A 84 4.71 2.82 -2.39
CA ARG A 84 5.35 4.11 -2.18
C ARG A 84 6.82 3.89 -1.81
N VAL A 85 7.71 4.22 -2.72
CA VAL A 85 9.16 4.19 -2.49
C VAL A 85 9.61 5.58 -2.05
N ASN A 86 10.21 5.67 -0.87
CA ASN A 86 10.75 6.94 -0.37
C ASN A 86 12.23 7.04 -0.72
N GLU A 87 12.64 8.16 -1.27
CA GLU A 87 14.04 8.59 -1.24
C GLU A 87 14.40 8.94 0.21
N THR A 88 15.53 8.43 0.69
CA THR A 88 15.95 8.48 2.11
C THR A 88 16.24 9.90 2.63
N ASP A 89 16.14 10.97 1.83
CA ASP A 89 16.68 12.29 2.16
C ASP A 89 15.75 13.51 2.02
N GLN A 90 14.44 13.35 1.77
CA GLN A 90 13.58 14.54 1.70
C GLN A 90 13.03 14.96 3.09
N PRO A 91 13.32 16.20 3.57
CA PRO A 91 12.86 16.68 4.89
C PRO A 91 11.34 16.74 5.06
N LEU A 92 10.59 16.88 3.96
CA LEU A 92 9.12 16.86 3.95
C LEU A 92 8.53 15.48 4.27
N ASP A 93 9.28 14.41 4.03
CA ASP A 93 8.84 13.05 4.33
C ASP A 93 8.92 12.73 5.83
N LYS A 94 9.68 13.49 6.63
CA LYS A 94 9.78 13.27 8.08
C LYS A 94 8.46 13.53 8.83
N VAL A 95 7.63 14.44 8.33
CA VAL A 95 6.28 14.70 8.92
C VAL A 95 5.28 13.60 8.53
N VAL A 96 5.54 12.90 7.42
CA VAL A 96 4.70 11.79 6.92
C VAL A 96 5.15 10.45 7.48
N THR A 97 6.37 10.34 8.03
CA THR A 97 6.91 9.08 8.59
C THR A 97 6.15 8.59 9.82
N ASP A 98 5.58 9.47 10.65
CA ASP A 98 4.74 9.05 11.79
C ASP A 98 3.40 8.41 11.37
N GLU A 99 3.00 8.55 10.09
CA GLU A 99 1.78 7.97 9.52
C GLU A 99 2.03 6.91 8.45
N THR A 100 3.25 6.35 8.38
CA THR A 100 3.62 5.37 7.35
C THR A 100 2.81 4.09 7.52
N VAL A 101 2.18 3.65 6.45
CA VAL A 101 1.36 2.44 6.40
C VAL A 101 2.15 1.32 5.76
N ALA A 102 2.41 0.26 6.49
CA ALA A 102 3.03 -0.95 5.96
C ALA A 102 2.32 -1.45 4.70
N TYR A 103 3.08 -1.85 3.68
CA TYR A 103 2.53 -2.31 2.40
C TYR A 103 1.53 -3.46 2.57
N ALA A 104 1.88 -4.43 3.41
CA ALA A 104 1.00 -5.55 3.74
C ALA A 104 -0.36 -5.12 4.32
N PHE A 105 -0.38 -4.01 5.08
CA PHE A 105 -1.62 -3.46 5.61
C PHE A 105 -2.49 -2.83 4.52
N LEU A 106 -1.89 -2.17 3.53
CA LEU A 106 -2.64 -1.67 2.35
C LEU A 106 -3.28 -2.82 1.58
N VAL A 107 -2.53 -3.91 1.35
CA VAL A 107 -3.07 -5.11 0.71
C VAL A 107 -4.24 -5.69 1.51
N LEU A 108 -4.13 -5.68 2.83
CA LEU A 108 -5.20 -6.16 3.71
C LEU A 108 -6.47 -5.30 3.61
N LEU A 109 -6.32 -3.97 3.50
CA LEU A 109 -7.45 -3.06 3.33
C LEU A 109 -8.28 -3.34 2.05
N GLU A 110 -7.68 -3.99 1.03
CA GLU A 110 -8.40 -4.38 -0.19
C GLU A 110 -9.49 -5.44 0.04
N GLN A 111 -9.44 -6.17 1.17
CA GLN A 111 -10.49 -7.12 1.56
C GLN A 111 -11.77 -6.43 2.05
N LEU A 112 -11.70 -5.14 2.35
CA LEU A 112 -12.83 -4.35 2.83
C LEU A 112 -13.61 -3.72 1.68
N SER A 113 -14.93 -3.68 1.81
CA SER A 113 -15.75 -2.83 0.95
C SER A 113 -15.37 -1.35 1.14
N PRO A 114 -15.64 -0.46 0.16
CA PRO A 114 -15.27 0.95 0.27
C PRO A 114 -15.75 1.63 1.56
N VAL A 115 -16.96 1.34 2.00
CA VAL A 115 -17.52 1.93 3.24
C VAL A 115 -16.88 1.31 4.49
N GLU A 116 -16.64 0.00 4.51
CA GLU A 116 -15.92 -0.65 5.62
C GLU A 116 -14.51 -0.08 5.75
N ARG A 117 -13.83 0.12 4.61
CA ARG A 117 -12.49 0.70 4.56
C ARG A 117 -12.49 2.14 5.08
N ALA A 118 -13.45 2.97 4.66
CA ALA A 118 -13.56 4.34 5.15
C ALA A 118 -13.72 4.40 6.67
N VAL A 119 -14.70 3.66 7.21
CA VAL A 119 -14.93 3.64 8.67
C VAL A 119 -13.71 3.12 9.42
N PHE A 120 -13.08 2.07 8.90
CA PHE A 120 -11.89 1.47 9.53
C PHE A 120 -10.68 2.41 9.52
N VAL A 121 -10.37 3.01 8.36
CA VAL A 121 -9.25 3.94 8.20
C VAL A 121 -9.43 5.18 9.07
N LEU A 122 -10.61 5.81 9.03
CA LEU A 122 -10.88 7.00 9.85
C LEU A 122 -10.77 6.70 11.35
N ARG A 123 -11.21 5.51 11.78
CA ARG A 123 -11.17 5.13 13.20
C ARG A 123 -9.79 4.69 13.67
N GLU A 124 -9.11 3.78 12.96
CA GLU A 124 -7.84 3.16 13.39
C GLU A 124 -6.64 4.05 13.12
N ALA A 125 -6.59 4.70 11.94
CA ALA A 125 -5.43 5.48 11.54
C ALA A 125 -5.53 6.95 11.99
N PHE A 126 -6.74 7.50 12.02
CA PHE A 126 -6.94 8.93 12.31
C PHE A 126 -7.70 9.22 13.60
N THR A 127 -8.06 8.18 14.35
CA THR A 127 -8.67 8.26 15.69
C THR A 127 -9.98 9.07 15.79
N TYR A 128 -10.68 9.27 14.66
CA TYR A 128 -11.98 9.96 14.66
C TYR A 128 -13.00 9.23 15.53
N SER A 129 -13.86 9.99 16.22
CA SER A 129 -14.98 9.41 16.97
C SER A 129 -15.99 8.76 16.02
N TYR A 130 -16.83 7.87 16.53
CA TYR A 130 -17.91 7.30 15.69
C TYR A 130 -18.97 8.35 15.32
N GLU A 131 -19.12 9.40 16.12
CA GLU A 131 -19.96 10.55 15.83
C GLU A 131 -19.42 11.33 14.64
N ASP A 132 -18.12 11.68 14.65
CA ASP A 132 -17.48 12.37 13.52
C ASP A 132 -17.56 11.53 12.23
N ILE A 133 -17.29 10.22 12.34
CA ILE A 133 -17.35 9.31 11.19
C ILE A 133 -18.79 9.22 10.65
N ALA A 134 -19.78 9.21 11.54
CA ALA A 134 -21.19 9.18 11.17
C ALA A 134 -21.60 10.44 10.41
N GLU A 135 -21.15 11.60 10.87
CA GLU A 135 -21.35 12.88 10.16
C GLU A 135 -20.65 12.91 8.82
N MET A 136 -19.37 12.48 8.75
CA MET A 136 -18.60 12.45 7.50
C MET A 136 -19.24 11.57 6.44
N LEU A 137 -19.77 10.42 6.82
CA LEU A 137 -20.31 9.41 5.91
C LEU A 137 -21.84 9.44 5.76
N GLU A 138 -22.51 10.42 6.36
CA GLU A 138 -23.98 10.56 6.38
C GLU A 138 -24.67 9.27 6.86
N LYS A 139 -24.18 8.73 7.99
CA LYS A 139 -24.68 7.54 8.64
C LYS A 139 -25.04 7.83 10.10
N ASN A 140 -25.63 6.87 10.79
CA ASN A 140 -25.75 6.96 12.23
C ASN A 140 -24.57 6.27 12.94
N GLU A 141 -24.28 6.71 14.15
CA GLU A 141 -23.15 6.23 14.95
C GLU A 141 -23.22 4.71 15.21
N VAL A 142 -24.40 4.19 15.53
CA VAL A 142 -24.61 2.75 15.77
C VAL A 142 -24.23 1.92 14.55
N ASN A 143 -24.56 2.41 13.36
CA ASN A 143 -24.18 1.74 12.12
C ASN A 143 -22.65 1.80 11.88
N CYS A 144 -22.01 2.93 12.15
CA CYS A 144 -20.55 3.04 12.06
C CYS A 144 -19.83 2.07 13.00
N ARG A 145 -20.30 1.90 14.24
CA ARG A 145 -19.79 0.89 15.18
C ARG A 145 -19.93 -0.54 14.65
N LYS A 146 -21.09 -0.88 14.05
CA LYS A 146 -21.32 -2.20 13.44
C LYS A 146 -20.42 -2.44 12.23
N ILE A 147 -20.26 -1.44 11.36
CA ILE A 147 -19.38 -1.51 10.18
C ILE A 147 -17.94 -1.72 10.63
N TYR A 148 -17.46 -0.95 11.59
CA TYR A 148 -16.12 -1.09 12.15
C TYR A 148 -15.88 -2.47 12.74
N SER A 149 -16.80 -2.98 13.55
CA SER A 149 -16.70 -4.31 14.17
C SER A 149 -16.58 -5.42 13.11
N ARG A 150 -17.39 -5.35 12.03
CA ARG A 150 -17.31 -6.30 10.91
C ARG A 150 -15.99 -6.18 10.15
N ALA A 151 -15.54 -4.95 9.86
CA ALA A 151 -14.25 -4.72 9.21
C ALA A 151 -13.11 -5.31 10.05
N LYS A 152 -13.11 -5.04 11.36
CA LYS A 152 -12.10 -5.58 12.28
C LYS A 152 -12.08 -7.11 12.31
N LEU A 153 -13.24 -7.76 12.31
CA LEU A 153 -13.34 -9.23 12.25
C LEU A 153 -12.77 -9.79 10.94
N LYS A 154 -13.04 -9.16 9.81
CA LYS A 154 -12.48 -9.57 8.51
C LYS A 154 -10.96 -9.52 8.50
N LEU A 155 -10.37 -8.55 9.19
CA LEU A 155 -8.94 -8.31 9.20
C LEU A 155 -8.20 -9.02 10.35
N GLN A 156 -8.90 -9.61 11.33
CA GLN A 156 -8.28 -10.16 12.55
C GLN A 156 -7.27 -11.27 12.30
N ASN A 157 -7.51 -12.12 11.29
CA ASN A 157 -6.66 -13.28 11.01
C ASN A 157 -5.39 -12.91 10.22
N ASP A 158 -5.30 -11.67 9.72
CA ASP A 158 -4.27 -11.27 8.75
C ASP A 158 -3.55 -9.95 9.13
N ARG A 159 -3.72 -9.43 10.36
CA ARG A 159 -3.08 -8.18 10.76
C ARG A 159 -1.55 -8.28 10.60
N PRO A 160 -0.94 -7.49 9.71
CA PRO A 160 0.51 -7.38 9.65
C PRO A 160 1.00 -6.79 10.96
N VAL A 161 2.07 -7.33 11.47
CA VAL A 161 2.79 -6.74 12.61
C VAL A 161 3.71 -5.67 12.04
N HIS A 162 3.69 -4.48 12.65
CA HIS A 162 4.75 -3.49 12.42
C HIS A 162 6.05 -4.10 12.93
N PRO A 163 7.04 -4.36 12.08
CA PRO A 163 8.33 -4.81 12.56
C PRO A 163 8.98 -3.64 13.32
N GLU A 164 9.10 -3.75 14.62
CA GLU A 164 10.00 -2.89 15.42
C GLU A 164 11.47 -3.13 15.06
N ASP A 165 11.76 -4.14 14.24
CA ASP A 165 13.09 -4.66 13.97
C ASP A 165 13.46 -4.51 12.48
N THR A 166 13.78 -3.27 12.07
CA THR A 166 14.22 -2.93 10.70
C THR A 166 15.46 -3.71 10.26
N LYS A 167 16.35 -4.10 11.19
CA LYS A 167 17.57 -4.85 10.87
C LYS A 167 17.31 -6.26 10.34
N HIS A 168 16.18 -6.85 10.70
CA HIS A 168 15.85 -8.21 10.26
C HIS A 168 15.37 -8.21 8.80
N VAL A 169 14.63 -7.20 8.39
CA VAL A 169 14.14 -7.07 7.02
C VAL A 169 15.28 -6.80 6.03
N ASP A 170 16.29 -6.01 6.43
CA ASP A 170 17.53 -5.76 5.66
C ASP A 170 18.25 -7.08 5.30
N LEU A 171 18.31 -8.02 6.24
CA LEU A 171 18.89 -9.34 5.98
C LEU A 171 18.08 -10.14 4.95
N LEU A 172 16.74 -10.04 4.97
CA LEU A 172 15.85 -10.76 4.04
C LEU A 172 16.00 -10.22 2.61
N ALA A 173 16.04 -8.90 2.46
CA ALA A 173 16.25 -8.26 1.18
C ALA A 173 17.60 -8.66 0.56
N LYS A 174 18.68 -8.62 1.35
CA LYS A 174 20.03 -9.04 0.90
C LYS A 174 20.07 -10.51 0.49
N LYS A 175 19.44 -11.41 1.25
CA LYS A 175 19.39 -12.84 0.89
C LYS A 175 18.57 -13.09 -0.38
N PHE A 176 17.45 -12.38 -0.58
CA PHE A 176 16.69 -12.47 -1.82
C PHE A 176 17.50 -11.96 -3.02
N ILE A 177 18.18 -10.83 -2.90
CA ILE A 177 19.02 -10.26 -3.96
C ILE A 177 20.14 -11.24 -4.33
N LYS A 178 20.84 -11.82 -3.33
CA LYS A 178 21.86 -12.85 -3.57
C LYS A 178 21.29 -14.07 -4.29
N ALA A 179 20.12 -14.57 -3.85
CA ALA A 179 19.46 -15.70 -4.47
C ALA A 179 19.04 -15.43 -5.91
N SER A 180 18.54 -14.22 -6.18
CA SER A 180 18.15 -13.78 -7.53
C SER A 180 19.33 -13.67 -8.49
N ALA A 181 20.49 -13.20 -8.00
CA ALA A 181 21.72 -13.06 -8.79
C ALA A 181 22.34 -14.42 -9.13
N THR A 182 22.28 -15.39 -8.22
CA THR A 182 22.88 -16.73 -8.39
C THR A 182 21.91 -17.75 -8.99
N GLY A 183 20.60 -17.48 -8.97
CA GLY A 183 19.56 -18.45 -9.29
C GLY A 183 19.34 -19.51 -8.21
N ASN A 184 20.07 -19.45 -7.09
CA ASN A 184 19.97 -20.40 -5.97
C ASN A 184 19.14 -19.80 -4.83
N PHE A 185 17.90 -20.25 -4.69
CA PHE A 185 16.96 -19.84 -3.65
C PHE A 185 16.93 -20.75 -2.42
N GLU A 186 17.82 -21.71 -2.28
CA GLU A 186 17.77 -22.68 -1.16
C GLU A 186 17.94 -21.98 0.20
N GLU A 187 18.94 -21.11 0.35
CA GLU A 187 19.13 -20.34 1.60
C GLU A 187 17.96 -19.37 1.88
N PHE A 188 17.27 -18.91 0.84
CA PHE A 188 16.10 -18.04 0.97
C PHE A 188 14.86 -18.83 1.43
N LEU A 189 14.77 -20.12 1.06
CA LEU A 189 13.69 -21.00 1.52
C LEU A 189 13.58 -21.09 3.04
N ASP A 190 14.71 -21.11 3.74
CA ASP A 190 14.74 -21.24 5.21
C ASP A 190 14.08 -20.06 5.92
N LEU A 191 13.93 -18.94 5.20
CA LEU A 191 13.28 -17.74 5.71
C LEU A 191 11.77 -17.71 5.50
N LEU A 192 11.21 -18.69 4.77
CA LEU A 192 9.79 -18.75 4.47
C LEU A 192 9.05 -19.62 5.50
N THR A 193 7.82 -19.22 5.86
CA THR A 193 6.90 -20.11 6.56
C THR A 193 6.43 -21.24 5.61
N GLU A 194 5.96 -22.36 6.15
CA GLU A 194 5.48 -23.49 5.32
C GLU A 194 4.25 -23.12 4.48
N ASP A 195 3.41 -22.23 5.01
CA ASP A 195 2.18 -21.73 4.42
C ASP A 195 2.37 -20.38 3.69
N VAL A 196 3.60 -20.00 3.36
CA VAL A 196 3.91 -18.73 2.68
C VAL A 196 3.05 -18.53 1.44
N VAL A 197 2.61 -17.29 1.22
CA VAL A 197 1.82 -16.89 0.06
C VAL A 197 2.59 -15.86 -0.77
N LEU A 198 2.74 -16.11 -2.05
CA LEU A 198 3.30 -15.16 -3.00
C LEU A 198 2.20 -14.64 -3.91
N VAL A 199 2.08 -13.32 -4.01
CA VAL A 199 1.11 -12.62 -4.86
C VAL A 199 1.86 -11.73 -5.83
N THR A 200 1.52 -11.80 -7.11
CA THR A 200 2.15 -10.97 -8.14
C THR A 200 1.11 -10.15 -8.89
N ASP A 201 1.45 -8.93 -9.22
CA ASP A 201 0.63 -8.03 -10.01
C ASP A 201 1.40 -7.53 -11.24
N GLY A 202 1.03 -8.04 -12.41
CA GLY A 202 1.56 -7.63 -13.72
C GLY A 202 0.57 -6.77 -14.53
N GLY A 203 -0.66 -6.59 -14.03
CA GLY A 203 -1.71 -5.79 -14.67
C GLY A 203 -2.13 -6.30 -16.07
N GLY A 204 -1.86 -7.55 -16.40
CA GLY A 204 -2.04 -8.09 -17.76
C GLY A 204 -1.02 -7.58 -18.79
N LYS A 205 -0.09 -6.70 -18.39
CA LYS A 205 0.95 -6.09 -19.25
C LYS A 205 2.29 -6.82 -19.14
N VAL A 206 2.56 -7.39 -17.97
CA VAL A 206 3.75 -8.19 -17.68
C VAL A 206 3.35 -9.58 -17.24
N LEU A 207 4.10 -10.59 -17.69
CA LEU A 207 3.86 -11.99 -17.33
C LEU A 207 3.98 -12.15 -15.80
N SER A 208 2.89 -12.57 -15.16
CA SER A 208 2.76 -12.75 -13.72
C SER A 208 1.85 -13.91 -13.38
N ALA A 209 1.87 -14.38 -12.14
CA ALA A 209 0.94 -15.41 -11.71
C ALA A 209 -0.47 -14.82 -11.59
N LEU A 210 -1.45 -15.46 -12.23
CA LEU A 210 -2.85 -15.01 -12.20
C LEU A 210 -3.56 -15.32 -10.88
N ASN A 211 -3.01 -16.22 -10.08
CA ASN A 211 -3.53 -16.59 -8.77
C ASN A 211 -2.41 -16.59 -7.74
N PRO A 212 -2.70 -16.36 -6.44
CA PRO A 212 -1.72 -16.50 -5.39
C PRO A 212 -1.07 -17.88 -5.38
N ILE A 213 0.24 -17.91 -5.18
CA ILE A 213 1.02 -19.14 -5.07
C ILE A 213 1.19 -19.44 -3.58
N VAL A 214 0.66 -20.55 -3.13
CA VAL A 214 0.62 -20.97 -1.73
C VAL A 214 1.56 -22.16 -1.53
N THR A 215 2.22 -22.22 -0.41
CA THR A 215 3.20 -23.18 0.09
C THR A 215 4.64 -22.89 -0.33
N LYS A 216 5.54 -23.12 0.60
CA LYS A 216 6.98 -22.91 0.47
C LYS A 216 7.56 -23.56 -0.79
N GLN A 217 7.19 -24.81 -1.06
CA GLN A 217 7.70 -25.54 -2.22
C GLN A 217 7.25 -24.94 -3.56
N ARG A 218 5.99 -24.49 -3.66
CA ARG A 218 5.46 -23.88 -4.89
C ARG A 218 6.04 -22.49 -5.12
N VAL A 219 6.21 -21.70 -4.04
CA VAL A 219 6.88 -20.38 -4.09
C VAL A 219 8.32 -20.55 -4.56
N PHE A 220 9.06 -21.52 -4.03
CA PHE A 220 10.41 -21.84 -4.48
C PHE A 220 10.48 -22.18 -5.96
N SER A 221 9.62 -23.10 -6.41
CA SER A 221 9.56 -23.52 -7.81
C SER A 221 9.26 -22.34 -8.74
N PHE A 222 8.37 -21.43 -8.31
CA PHE A 222 8.04 -20.22 -9.05
C PHE A 222 9.22 -19.27 -9.14
N LEU A 223 9.87 -18.93 -8.02
CA LEU A 223 11.02 -18.02 -7.98
C LEU A 223 12.19 -18.57 -8.80
N LYS A 224 12.49 -19.86 -8.69
CA LYS A 224 13.48 -20.55 -9.52
C LYS A 224 13.15 -20.47 -11.01
N GLY A 225 11.88 -20.71 -11.37
CA GLY A 225 11.42 -20.61 -12.76
C GLY A 225 11.47 -19.19 -13.32
N VAL A 226 11.13 -18.18 -12.51
CA VAL A 226 11.26 -16.76 -12.89
C VAL A 226 12.72 -16.39 -13.10
N SER A 227 13.61 -16.80 -12.18
CA SER A 227 15.06 -16.57 -12.31
C SER A 227 15.64 -17.20 -13.55
N ALA A 228 15.32 -18.48 -13.83
CA ALA A 228 15.80 -19.19 -15.02
C ALA A 228 15.36 -18.53 -16.33
N LYS A 229 14.23 -17.82 -16.33
CA LYS A 229 13.73 -17.04 -17.49
C LYS A 229 14.22 -15.60 -17.53
N GLY A 230 15.18 -15.23 -16.68
CA GLY A 230 15.71 -13.88 -16.63
C GLY A 230 14.80 -12.84 -15.98
N GLY A 231 13.79 -13.25 -15.22
CA GLY A 231 12.83 -12.35 -14.58
C GLY A 231 13.42 -11.44 -13.50
N PHE A 232 14.67 -11.70 -13.09
CA PHE A 232 15.44 -10.87 -12.15
C PHE A 232 16.70 -10.24 -12.79
N ILE A 233 16.78 -10.20 -14.14
CA ILE A 233 17.87 -9.51 -14.83
C ILE A 233 17.70 -8.00 -14.69
N GLY A 234 18.76 -7.33 -14.25
CA GLY A 234 18.83 -5.90 -13.96
C GLY A 234 19.45 -5.66 -12.60
N GLU A 235 19.36 -4.44 -12.12
CA GLU A 235 19.89 -4.06 -10.82
C GLU A 235 18.83 -4.24 -9.75
N LEU A 236 19.15 -5.03 -8.72
CA LEU A 236 18.28 -5.18 -7.54
C LEU A 236 18.97 -4.56 -6.33
N PHE A 237 18.26 -3.71 -5.64
CA PHE A 237 18.76 -3.08 -4.42
C PHE A 237 17.66 -2.88 -3.38
N PRO A 238 18.03 -2.83 -2.08
CA PRO A 238 17.08 -2.56 -1.03
C PRO A 238 16.59 -1.11 -1.12
N VAL A 239 15.30 -0.90 -0.87
CA VAL A 239 14.66 0.42 -0.82
C VAL A 239 13.62 0.44 0.30
N MET A 240 13.31 1.64 0.82
CA MET A 240 12.20 1.79 1.74
C MET A 240 10.87 1.85 0.97
N VAL A 241 10.02 0.86 1.19
CA VAL A 241 8.68 0.78 0.58
C VAL A 241 7.65 0.87 1.70
N ASN A 242 6.86 1.92 1.68
CA ASN A 242 5.82 2.11 2.71
C ASN A 242 6.38 2.00 4.15
N GLY A 243 7.56 2.60 4.40
CA GLY A 243 8.22 2.59 5.70
C GLY A 243 8.83 1.26 6.13
N GLN A 244 8.84 0.28 5.26
CA GLN A 244 9.50 -1.02 5.48
C GLN A 244 10.51 -1.27 4.36
N GLU A 245 11.57 -2.00 4.67
CA GLU A 245 12.51 -2.39 3.64
C GLU A 245 11.90 -3.40 2.68
N GLY A 246 12.06 -3.11 1.40
CA GLY A 246 11.70 -3.95 0.27
C GLY A 246 12.84 -3.99 -0.73
N ILE A 247 12.55 -4.46 -1.94
CA ILE A 247 13.53 -4.54 -3.02
C ILE A 247 12.94 -3.86 -4.25
N MET A 248 13.74 -3.03 -4.90
CA MET A 248 13.43 -2.50 -6.20
C MET A 248 14.35 -3.13 -7.25
N GLN A 249 13.76 -3.51 -8.38
CA GLN A 249 14.47 -3.96 -9.56
C GLN A 249 14.40 -2.87 -10.62
N MET A 250 15.59 -2.43 -11.07
CA MET A 250 15.74 -1.47 -12.16
C MET A 250 16.25 -2.16 -13.42
N LYS A 251 15.81 -1.67 -14.55
CA LYS A 251 16.35 -2.05 -15.86
C LYS A 251 16.35 -0.83 -16.77
N GLU A 252 17.50 -0.53 -17.35
CA GLU A 252 17.67 0.64 -18.25
C GLU A 252 17.23 1.96 -17.59
N GLY A 253 17.59 2.15 -16.31
CA GLY A 253 17.22 3.34 -15.52
C GLY A 253 15.74 3.43 -15.11
N LYS A 254 14.92 2.40 -15.34
CA LYS A 254 13.49 2.41 -15.00
C LYS A 254 13.13 1.37 -13.96
N PRO A 255 12.28 1.67 -12.99
CA PRO A 255 11.74 0.68 -12.06
C PRO A 255 10.83 -0.29 -12.82
N ILE A 256 11.14 -1.58 -12.73
CA ILE A 256 10.36 -2.63 -13.39
C ILE A 256 9.70 -3.60 -12.41
N LYS A 257 10.12 -3.56 -11.15
CA LYS A 257 9.54 -4.42 -10.13
C LYS A 257 9.81 -3.88 -8.73
N VAL A 258 8.83 -3.99 -7.85
CA VAL A 258 8.97 -3.77 -6.41
C VAL A 258 8.53 -5.03 -5.67
N ILE A 259 9.33 -5.47 -4.70
CA ILE A 259 9.09 -6.67 -3.91
C ILE A 259 9.00 -6.27 -2.44
N CYS A 260 7.90 -6.65 -1.80
CA CYS A 260 7.65 -6.38 -0.39
C CYS A 260 7.43 -7.69 0.36
N PHE A 261 7.77 -7.70 1.64
CA PHE A 261 7.64 -8.86 2.52
C PHE A 261 6.68 -8.57 3.68
N GLU A 262 5.90 -9.58 4.05
CA GLU A 262 5.16 -9.60 5.30
C GLU A 262 5.72 -10.72 6.17
N LEU A 263 6.10 -10.38 7.40
CA LEU A 263 6.68 -11.34 8.34
C LEU A 263 5.60 -11.95 9.24
N ASP A 264 5.84 -13.20 9.63
CA ASP A 264 5.09 -13.81 10.73
C ASP A 264 5.46 -13.12 12.05
N PRO A 265 4.45 -12.71 12.85
CA PRO A 265 4.71 -11.97 14.09
C PRO A 265 5.51 -12.75 15.15
N LYS A 266 5.46 -14.06 15.11
CA LYS A 266 6.08 -14.93 16.13
C LYS A 266 7.45 -15.45 15.70
N GLN A 267 7.57 -15.87 14.44
CA GLN A 267 8.75 -16.58 13.92
C GLN A 267 9.71 -15.66 13.18
N LYS A 268 9.28 -14.41 12.84
CA LYS A 268 10.02 -13.47 12.00
C LYS A 268 10.37 -14.02 10.60
N ASN A 269 9.75 -15.12 10.18
CA ASN A 269 9.87 -15.67 8.84
C ASN A 269 8.91 -14.98 7.88
N ILE A 270 9.20 -15.03 6.60
CA ILE A 270 8.35 -14.44 5.56
C ILE A 270 7.06 -15.25 5.42
N ARG A 271 5.93 -14.62 5.71
CA ARG A 271 4.59 -15.19 5.56
C ARG A 271 3.97 -14.83 4.22
N LYS A 272 4.24 -13.62 3.70
CA LYS A 272 3.78 -13.23 2.36
C LYS A 272 4.87 -12.50 1.60
N ILE A 273 4.85 -12.68 0.27
CA ILE A 273 5.70 -11.96 -0.67
C ILE A 273 4.76 -11.28 -1.67
N PHE A 274 4.92 -9.98 -1.84
CA PHE A 274 4.18 -9.20 -2.83
C PHE A 274 5.14 -8.71 -3.90
N ILE A 275 4.81 -8.94 -5.17
CA ILE A 275 5.63 -8.52 -6.32
C ILE A 275 4.75 -7.66 -7.22
N VAL A 276 5.03 -6.36 -7.28
CA VAL A 276 4.39 -5.43 -8.20
C VAL A 276 5.32 -5.26 -9.41
N SER A 277 4.83 -5.65 -10.58
CA SER A 277 5.53 -5.50 -11.86
C SER A 277 4.67 -4.83 -12.94
N ASN A 278 3.45 -4.39 -12.59
CA ASN A 278 2.62 -3.61 -13.48
C ASN A 278 3.24 -2.22 -13.71
N PRO A 279 3.64 -1.89 -14.97
CA PRO A 279 4.30 -0.61 -15.25
C PRO A 279 3.48 0.60 -14.85
N ASP A 280 2.14 0.56 -14.98
CA ASP A 280 1.28 1.68 -14.60
C ASP A 280 1.38 2.02 -13.10
N LYS A 281 1.69 1.02 -12.28
CA LYS A 281 1.84 1.17 -10.82
C LYS A 281 3.25 1.55 -10.36
N LEU A 282 4.19 1.64 -11.28
CA LEU A 282 5.58 1.96 -11.00
C LEU A 282 6.02 3.29 -11.63
N ASN A 283 5.18 3.89 -12.50
CA ASN A 283 5.52 5.12 -13.22
C ASN A 283 5.74 6.35 -12.32
N HIS A 284 5.17 6.35 -11.10
CA HIS A 284 5.33 7.44 -10.14
C HIS A 284 6.62 7.34 -9.32
N ILE A 285 7.33 6.21 -9.41
CA ILE A 285 8.60 6.00 -8.70
C ILE A 285 9.68 6.74 -9.48
N PRO A 286 10.45 7.64 -8.83
CA PRO A 286 11.51 8.38 -9.50
C PRO A 286 12.61 7.46 -10.03
N VAL A 287 13.21 7.87 -11.12
CA VAL A 287 14.41 7.22 -11.66
C VAL A 287 15.56 7.55 -10.72
N ILE A 288 16.24 6.54 -10.21
CA ILE A 288 17.44 6.71 -9.40
C ILE A 288 18.62 6.69 -10.38
N ASP A 289 19.31 7.83 -10.49
CA ASP A 289 20.52 7.99 -11.29
C ASP A 289 21.76 7.37 -10.62
#